data_e370d827762337e114ad2af0978cb0c6
#
_entry.id   e370d827762337e114ad2af0978cb0c6
#
_cell.length_a   1.000
_cell.length_b   1.000
_cell.length_c   1.000
_cell.angle_alpha   90.00
_cell.angle_beta   90.00
_cell.angle_gamma   90.00
#
_symmetry.space_group_name_H-M   'P 1'
#
loop_
_entity.id
_entity.type
_entity.pdbx_description
1 polymer ?
#
loop_
_entity_poly.entity_id
_entity_poly.type
_entity_poly.pdbx_seq_one_letter_code
_entity_poly.pdbx_strand_id
1 'polypeptide(L)'
;MAHILLVEDSPEVSMTVREILASVGHTVAEAPQGREALKLLAAGKFDLIVTDIWMPGMDGIALLKEIRGSGNSIPVVVISGGAPNAPLTYTAPLAATFGADKVIYKPFEKDELLRAITDVLSD
;
A
#
# COMPACT_ATOMS: atom_id res chain seq x y z
N MET A 1 -11.68 6.68 12.61
CA MET A 1 -11.29 5.83 11.52
C MET A 1 -10.13 6.45 10.76
N ALA A 2 -9.40 5.64 10.05
CA ALA A 2 -8.17 6.09 9.39
C ALA A 2 -8.46 6.71 8.03
N HIS A 3 -7.59 7.63 7.62
CA HIS A 3 -7.55 8.16 6.27
C HIS A 3 -6.41 7.47 5.54
N ILE A 4 -6.75 6.69 4.53
CA ILE A 4 -5.82 5.76 3.88
C ILE A 4 -5.53 6.20 2.45
N LEU A 5 -4.25 6.21 2.09
CA LEU A 5 -3.83 6.44 0.71
C LEU A 5 -3.65 5.08 0.04
N LEU A 6 -4.43 4.81 -0.98
CA LEU A 6 -4.38 3.56 -1.74
C LEU A 6 -3.67 3.81 -3.06
N VAL A 7 -2.57 3.09 -3.28
CA VAL A 7 -1.76 3.21 -4.49
C VAL A 7 -1.89 1.91 -5.28
N GLU A 8 -2.62 1.97 -6.39
CA GLU A 8 -2.92 0.79 -7.20
C GLU A 8 -3.26 1.21 -8.62
N ASP A 9 -2.62 0.61 -9.61
CA ASP A 9 -2.83 0.96 -11.01
C ASP A 9 -4.01 0.20 -11.66
N SER A 10 -4.45 -0.90 -11.06
CA SER A 10 -5.61 -1.64 -11.57
C SER A 10 -6.90 -1.06 -10.99
N PRO A 11 -7.81 -0.51 -11.84
CA PRO A 11 -9.07 0.04 -11.33
C PRO A 11 -9.93 -1.00 -10.61
N GLU A 12 -9.88 -2.25 -11.05
CA GLU A 12 -10.67 -3.33 -10.44
C GLU A 12 -10.19 -3.64 -9.03
N VAL A 13 -8.87 -3.77 -8.86
CA VAL A 13 -8.28 -4.03 -7.54
C VAL A 13 -8.49 -2.83 -6.64
N SER A 14 -8.29 -1.63 -7.16
CA SER A 14 -8.48 -0.39 -6.41
C SER A 14 -9.91 -0.29 -5.87
N MET A 15 -10.90 -0.57 -6.73
CA MET A 15 -12.31 -0.56 -6.32
C MET A 15 -12.58 -1.58 -5.21
N THR A 16 -12.07 -2.79 -5.36
CA THR A 16 -12.28 -3.85 -4.38
C THR A 16 -11.68 -3.47 -3.02
N VAL A 17 -10.44 -3.00 -3.02
CA VAL A 17 -9.77 -2.61 -1.78
C VAL A 17 -10.49 -1.42 -1.14
N ARG A 18 -10.87 -0.42 -1.94
CA ARG A 18 -11.58 0.74 -1.42
C ARG A 18 -12.90 0.34 -0.75
N GLU A 19 -13.66 -0.56 -1.39
CA GLU A 19 -14.92 -1.03 -0.83
C GLU A 19 -14.72 -1.75 0.51
N ILE A 20 -13.68 -2.58 0.60
CA ILE A 20 -13.35 -3.29 1.83
C ILE A 20 -13.04 -2.28 2.94
N LEU A 21 -12.19 -1.30 2.66
CA LEU A 21 -11.79 -0.31 3.65
C LEU A 21 -12.95 0.59 4.08
N ALA A 22 -13.76 1.01 3.11
CA ALA A 22 -14.91 1.86 3.38
C ALA A 22 -15.96 1.13 4.23
N SER A 23 -16.07 -0.19 4.08
CA SER A 23 -17.07 -0.99 4.81
C SER A 23 -16.86 -0.96 6.33
N VAL A 24 -15.66 -0.65 6.78
CA VAL A 24 -15.37 -0.53 8.22
C VAL A 24 -15.09 0.91 8.64
N GLY A 25 -15.44 1.87 7.79
CA GLY A 25 -15.42 3.28 8.16
C GLY A 25 -14.17 4.07 7.83
N HIS A 26 -13.20 3.46 7.13
CA HIS A 26 -12.02 4.20 6.68
C HIS A 26 -12.36 5.09 5.49
N THR A 27 -11.69 6.21 5.38
CA THR A 27 -11.75 7.05 4.17
C THR A 27 -10.53 6.76 3.31
N VAL A 28 -10.71 6.79 1.99
CA VAL A 28 -9.69 6.36 1.04
C VAL A 28 -9.49 7.41 -0.03
N ALA A 29 -8.24 7.81 -0.25
CA ALA A 29 -7.85 8.55 -1.44
C ALA A 29 -7.04 7.60 -2.32
N GLU A 30 -7.25 7.68 -3.63
CA GLU A 30 -6.63 6.76 -4.57
C GLU A 30 -5.59 7.45 -5.43
N ALA A 31 -4.46 6.77 -5.64
CA ALA A 31 -3.43 7.19 -6.57
C ALA A 31 -3.11 6.01 -7.49
N PRO A 32 -3.13 6.20 -8.81
CA PRO A 32 -2.82 5.09 -9.73
C PRO A 32 -1.34 4.76 -9.81
N GLN A 33 -0.48 5.66 -9.39
CA GLN A 33 0.98 5.49 -9.47
C GLN A 33 1.67 6.15 -8.29
N GLY A 34 2.95 5.77 -8.09
CA GLY A 34 3.74 6.30 -6.98
C GLY A 34 3.93 7.81 -7.02
N ARG A 35 4.03 8.41 -8.21
CA ARG A 35 4.20 9.86 -8.33
C ARG A 35 3.00 10.63 -7.80
N GLU A 36 1.80 10.19 -8.17
CA GLU A 36 0.56 10.79 -7.65
C GLU A 36 0.43 10.58 -6.16
N ALA A 37 0.87 9.40 -5.67
CA ALA A 37 0.87 9.12 -4.24
C ALA A 37 1.75 10.11 -3.48
N LEU A 38 2.95 10.40 -3.99
CA LEU A 38 3.85 11.36 -3.36
C LEU A 38 3.25 12.77 -3.33
N LYS A 39 2.56 13.16 -4.40
CA LYS A 39 1.87 14.46 -4.45
C LYS A 39 0.78 14.54 -3.39
N LEU A 40 -0.01 13.49 -3.26
CA LEU A 40 -1.08 13.45 -2.26
C LEU A 40 -0.51 13.46 -0.84
N LEU A 41 0.58 12.74 -0.60
CA LEU A 41 1.24 12.76 0.71
C LEU A 41 1.75 14.14 1.07
N ALA A 42 2.26 14.88 0.11
CA ALA A 42 2.75 16.24 0.33
C ALA A 42 1.62 17.22 0.59
N ALA A 43 0.44 16.97 0.01
CA ALA A 43 -0.69 17.90 0.08
C ALA A 43 -1.66 17.61 1.23
N GLY A 44 -1.65 16.41 1.81
CA GLY A 44 -2.61 16.02 2.82
C GLY A 44 -2.00 15.16 3.92
N LYS A 45 -2.85 14.78 4.87
CA LYS A 45 -2.45 13.93 5.98
C LYS A 45 -3.12 12.56 5.85
N PHE A 46 -2.30 11.52 5.94
CA PHE A 46 -2.79 10.15 5.89
C PHE A 46 -2.29 9.39 7.11
N ASP A 47 -3.05 8.38 7.51
CA ASP A 47 -2.71 7.52 8.65
C ASP A 47 -2.00 6.25 8.20
N LEU A 48 -2.17 5.86 6.94
CA LEU A 48 -1.68 4.59 6.41
C LEU A 48 -1.60 4.66 4.90
N ILE A 49 -0.63 3.96 4.34
CA ILE A 49 -0.56 3.73 2.89
C ILE A 49 -0.77 2.24 2.63
N VAL A 50 -1.63 1.93 1.66
CA VAL A 50 -1.77 0.59 1.09
C VAL A 50 -1.30 0.69 -0.35
N THR A 51 -0.26 -0.04 -0.72
CA THR A 51 0.31 0.06 -2.06
C THR A 51 0.60 -1.30 -2.67
N ASP A 52 0.34 -1.43 -3.97
CA ASP A 52 0.87 -2.54 -4.75
C ASP A 52 2.37 -2.32 -4.97
N ILE A 53 3.11 -3.39 -5.24
CA ILE A 53 4.53 -3.29 -5.57
C ILE A 53 4.72 -3.04 -7.07
N TRP A 54 4.00 -3.77 -7.91
CA TRP A 54 4.25 -3.75 -9.36
C TRP A 54 3.29 -2.79 -10.05
N MET A 55 3.81 -1.61 -10.41
CA MET A 55 3.08 -0.55 -11.09
C MET A 55 3.97 0.06 -12.16
N PRO A 56 3.39 0.55 -13.29
CA PRO A 56 4.17 1.27 -14.29
C PRO A 56 4.79 2.55 -13.71
N GLY A 57 5.96 2.89 -14.18
CA GLY A 57 6.66 4.08 -13.71
C GLY A 57 7.37 3.82 -12.39
N MET A 58 6.87 4.41 -11.31
CA MET A 58 7.44 4.22 -9.98
C MET A 58 6.75 3.05 -9.29
N ASP A 59 7.45 1.94 -9.07
CA ASP A 59 6.90 0.78 -8.37
C ASP A 59 6.83 1.01 -6.86
N GLY A 60 6.22 0.05 -6.15
CA GLY A 60 6.02 0.17 -4.70
C GLY A 60 7.31 0.20 -3.90
N ILE A 61 8.37 -0.47 -4.36
CA ILE A 61 9.67 -0.41 -3.68
C ILE A 61 10.29 0.97 -3.82
N ALA A 62 10.26 1.55 -5.03
CA ALA A 62 10.74 2.90 -5.25
C ALA A 62 9.94 3.90 -4.42
N LEU A 63 8.62 3.72 -4.33
CA LEU A 63 7.76 4.56 -3.50
C LEU A 63 8.16 4.47 -2.02
N LEU A 64 8.38 3.26 -1.49
CA LEU A 64 8.84 3.07 -0.12
C LEU A 64 10.16 3.80 0.15
N LYS A 65 11.12 3.67 -0.77
CA LYS A 65 12.41 4.34 -0.64
C LYS A 65 12.24 5.86 -0.54
N GLU A 66 11.38 6.43 -1.37
CA GLU A 66 11.12 7.87 -1.35
C GLU A 66 10.48 8.30 -0.04
N ILE A 67 9.47 7.56 0.42
CA ILE A 67 8.76 7.88 1.66
C ILE A 67 9.72 7.81 2.85
N ARG A 68 10.45 6.73 2.99
CA ARG A 68 11.39 6.56 4.12
C ARG A 68 12.58 7.49 4.01
N GLY A 69 13.05 7.75 2.79
CA GLY A 69 14.15 8.67 2.55
C GLY A 69 13.84 10.11 2.91
N SER A 70 12.56 10.50 2.87
CA SER A 70 12.13 11.83 3.29
C SER A 70 11.93 11.94 4.81
N GLY A 71 12.17 10.87 5.56
CA GLY A 71 11.97 10.86 7.00
C GLY A 71 10.54 10.57 7.44
N ASN A 72 9.66 10.21 6.52
CA ASN A 72 8.28 9.91 6.84
C ASN A 72 8.15 8.47 7.30
N SER A 73 7.63 8.27 8.52
CA SER A 73 7.47 6.95 9.13
C SER A 73 6.02 6.42 9.04
N ILE A 74 5.21 6.99 8.16
CA ILE A 74 3.82 6.54 7.99
C ILE A 74 3.76 5.02 7.78
N PRO A 75 2.82 4.31 8.43
CA PRO A 75 2.68 2.87 8.22
C PRO A 75 2.35 2.52 6.77
N VAL A 76 2.97 1.46 6.26
CA VAL A 76 2.74 1.01 4.88
C VAL A 76 2.42 -0.48 4.88
N VAL A 77 1.30 -0.82 4.27
CA VAL A 77 0.91 -2.20 3.97
C VAL A 77 1.10 -2.41 2.47
N VAL A 78 1.89 -3.41 2.12
CA VAL A 78 2.18 -3.74 0.72
C VAL A 78 1.33 -4.93 0.29
N ILE A 79 0.71 -4.80 -0.88
CA ILE A 79 -0.01 -5.90 -1.51
C ILE A 79 0.82 -6.39 -2.68
N SER A 80 1.18 -7.66 -2.69
CA SER A 80 2.05 -8.22 -3.70
C SER A 80 1.40 -9.37 -4.44
N GLY A 81 1.30 -9.25 -5.76
CA GLY A 81 0.85 -10.33 -6.63
C GLY A 81 2.00 -11.03 -7.33
N GLY A 82 3.23 -10.62 -7.02
CA GLY A 82 4.41 -11.07 -7.74
C GLY A 82 4.61 -10.29 -9.03
N ALA A 83 5.85 -10.18 -9.48
CA ALA A 83 6.18 -9.62 -10.77
C ALA A 83 6.05 -10.68 -11.85
N PRO A 84 5.87 -10.30 -13.13
CA PRO A 84 5.83 -11.27 -14.22
C PRO A 84 7.05 -12.19 -14.29
N ASN A 85 8.21 -11.72 -13.85
CA ASN A 85 9.45 -12.49 -13.91
C ASN A 85 10.15 -12.59 -12.56
N ALA A 86 9.41 -12.43 -11.46
CA ALA A 86 9.99 -12.53 -10.12
C ALA A 86 9.04 -13.27 -9.20
N PRO A 87 9.55 -14.22 -8.38
CA PRO A 87 8.70 -14.96 -7.46
C PRO A 87 8.23 -14.08 -6.31
N LEU A 88 7.11 -14.45 -5.70
CA LEU A 88 6.57 -13.75 -4.53
C LEU A 88 7.59 -13.70 -3.38
N THR A 89 8.37 -14.76 -3.21
CA THR A 89 9.40 -14.84 -2.18
C THR A 89 10.51 -13.82 -2.36
N TYR A 90 10.64 -13.23 -3.54
CA TYR A 90 11.62 -12.19 -3.80
C TYR A 90 11.11 -10.81 -3.37
N THR A 91 9.83 -10.52 -3.63
CA THR A 91 9.28 -9.18 -3.41
C THR A 91 9.00 -8.86 -1.94
N ALA A 92 8.55 -9.85 -1.16
CA ALA A 92 8.23 -9.62 0.24
C ALA A 92 9.46 -9.24 1.07
N PRO A 93 10.60 -9.95 0.97
CA PRO A 93 11.81 -9.52 1.68
C PRO A 93 12.30 -8.13 1.27
N LEU A 94 12.19 -7.80 -0.02
CA LEU A 94 12.57 -6.45 -0.47
C LEU A 94 11.69 -5.38 0.14
N ALA A 95 10.37 -5.60 0.14
CA ALA A 95 9.45 -4.64 0.73
C ALA A 95 9.75 -4.42 2.21
N ALA A 96 9.97 -5.49 2.96
CA ALA A 96 10.32 -5.40 4.37
C ALA A 96 11.65 -4.65 4.57
N THR A 97 12.64 -4.93 3.74
CA THR A 97 13.95 -4.28 3.80
C THR A 97 13.83 -2.77 3.63
N PHE A 98 12.93 -2.31 2.77
CA PHE A 98 12.74 -0.88 2.51
C PHE A 98 11.65 -0.24 3.35
N GLY A 99 11.14 -0.95 4.37
CA GLY A 99 10.34 -0.33 5.40
C GLY A 99 8.83 -0.54 5.32
N ALA A 100 8.38 -1.60 4.64
CA ALA A 100 6.96 -1.99 4.71
C ALA A 100 6.67 -2.60 6.09
N ASP A 101 5.55 -2.22 6.68
CA ASP A 101 5.14 -2.73 7.99
C ASP A 101 4.46 -4.08 7.88
N LYS A 102 3.73 -4.30 6.80
CA LYS A 102 3.09 -5.58 6.50
C LYS A 102 3.13 -5.82 5.00
N VAL A 103 3.22 -7.11 4.63
CA VAL A 103 3.11 -7.55 3.24
C VAL A 103 2.03 -8.62 3.19
N ILE A 104 1.05 -8.43 2.31
CA ILE A 104 0.05 -9.46 2.05
C ILE A 104 0.10 -9.84 0.57
N TYR A 105 -0.29 -11.07 0.26
CA TYR A 105 -0.17 -11.61 -1.09
C TYR A 105 -1.54 -11.70 -1.78
N LYS A 106 -1.56 -11.44 -3.07
CA LYS A 106 -2.74 -11.68 -3.91
C LYS A 106 -2.80 -13.15 -4.29
N PRO A 107 -3.99 -13.77 -4.33
CA PRO A 107 -5.24 -13.20 -3.86
C PRO A 107 -5.34 -13.21 -2.33
N PHE A 108 -5.92 -12.18 -1.78
CA PHE A 108 -6.08 -12.05 -0.33
C PHE A 108 -7.56 -12.09 0.05
N GLU A 109 -7.83 -12.51 1.29
CA GLU A 109 -9.16 -12.46 1.85
C GLU A 109 -9.42 -11.08 2.45
N LYS A 110 -10.69 -10.67 2.46
CA LYS A 110 -11.11 -9.40 3.07
C LYS A 110 -10.59 -9.28 4.51
N ASP A 111 -10.76 -10.34 5.30
CA ASP A 111 -10.35 -10.34 6.71
C ASP A 111 -8.85 -10.23 6.87
N GLU A 112 -8.09 -10.80 5.96
CA GLU A 112 -6.64 -10.72 5.96
C GLU A 112 -6.17 -9.26 5.79
N LEU A 113 -6.75 -8.57 4.84
CA LEU A 113 -6.43 -7.15 4.61
C LEU A 113 -6.81 -6.30 5.81
N LEU A 114 -8.03 -6.48 6.33
CA LEU A 114 -8.50 -5.69 7.47
C LEU A 114 -7.68 -5.95 8.73
N ARG A 115 -7.26 -7.19 8.94
CA ARG A 115 -6.41 -7.53 10.09
C ARG A 115 -5.03 -6.87 9.97
N ALA A 116 -4.43 -6.90 8.79
CA ALA A 116 -3.14 -6.26 8.57
C ALA A 116 -3.21 -4.76 8.87
N ILE A 117 -4.27 -4.10 8.43
CA ILE A 117 -4.47 -2.68 8.64
C ILE A 117 -4.67 -2.38 10.14
N THR A 118 -5.51 -3.17 10.79
CA THR A 118 -5.75 -3.00 12.24
C THR A 118 -4.47 -3.18 13.04
N ASP A 119 -3.68 -4.20 12.72
CA ASP A 119 -2.43 -4.48 13.42
C ASP A 119 -1.45 -3.31 13.29
N VAL A 120 -1.34 -2.74 12.11
CA VAL A 120 -0.41 -1.64 11.84
C VAL A 120 -0.88 -0.35 12.51
N LEU A 121 -2.18 -0.08 12.51
CA LEU A 121 -2.74 1.13 13.11
C LEU A 121 -2.77 1.08 14.64
N SER A 122 -2.67 -0.11 15.22
CA SER A 122 -2.70 -0.29 16.68
C SER A 122 -1.37 0.02 17.34
N ASP A 123 -0.29 0.07 16.58
CA ASP A 123 1.07 0.27 17.11
C ASP A 123 1.42 1.73 17.36
#